data_f54d2965739d1d80ca85a6bb6b7229e6
#
_entry.id   f54d2965739d1d80ca85a6bb6b7229e6
#
_cell.length_a   1.000
_cell.length_b   1.000
_cell.length_c   1.000
_cell.angle_alpha   90.00
_cell.angle_beta   90.00
_cell.angle_gamma   90.00
#
_symmetry.space_group_name_H-M   'P 1'
#
loop_
_entity.id
_entity.type
_entity.pdbx_description
1 polymer ?
#
loop_
_entity_poly.entity_id
_entity_poly.type
_entity_poly.pdbx_seq_one_letter_code
_entity_poly.pdbx_strand_id
1 'polypeptide(L)'
;MFENCFPNTLDTTVFFEMKNGLPDTYVITGDIDAMWLRDSSAQVNPYIDFCASDEPLSLMVEGLIRRQTQCILLDPYANAFYNNTNRISPWRTDLTDMKPGVHERKWELDSLCFCIRLAYRYWKATGNKK
;
A
#
# COMPACT_ATOMS: atom_id res chain seq x y z
N MET A 1 -22.77 14.41 -0.52
CA MET A 1 -21.41 14.43 -1.14
C MET A 1 -20.41 13.67 -0.27
N PHE A 2 -20.19 14.01 1.00
CA PHE A 2 -19.24 13.33 1.90
C PHE A 2 -19.51 11.82 2.04
N GLU A 3 -20.76 11.43 2.28
CA GLU A 3 -21.18 10.02 2.39
C GLU A 3 -20.81 9.14 1.19
N ASN A 4 -20.75 9.73 0.00
CA ASN A 4 -20.41 9.02 -1.23
C ASN A 4 -18.89 9.07 -1.54
N CYS A 5 -18.22 10.15 -1.14
CA CYS A 5 -16.81 10.34 -1.46
C CYS A 5 -15.88 9.72 -0.43
N PHE A 6 -16.25 9.75 0.86
CA PHE A 6 -15.40 9.27 1.92
C PHE A 6 -15.12 7.76 1.84
N PRO A 7 -16.11 6.86 1.64
CA PRO A 7 -15.82 5.43 1.50
C PRO A 7 -15.26 5.03 0.13
N ASN A 8 -15.36 5.90 -0.88
CA ASN A 8 -15.06 5.56 -2.28
C ASN A 8 -13.67 4.92 -2.47
N THR A 9 -12.64 5.42 -1.79
CA THR A 9 -11.29 4.85 -1.87
C THR A 9 -11.27 3.41 -1.38
N LEU A 10 -11.92 3.13 -0.24
CA LEU A 10 -11.98 1.78 0.32
C LEU A 10 -12.77 0.82 -0.58
N ASP A 11 -13.87 1.31 -1.15
CA ASP A 11 -14.79 0.49 -1.96
C ASP A 11 -14.25 0.17 -3.36
N THR A 12 -13.39 1.02 -3.92
CA THR A 12 -13.00 0.93 -5.33
C THR A 12 -11.54 0.62 -5.58
N THR A 13 -10.64 0.89 -4.63
CA THR A 13 -9.19 0.77 -4.86
C THR A 13 -8.48 -0.18 -3.91
N VAL A 14 -9.16 -0.67 -2.88
CA VAL A 14 -8.58 -1.53 -1.84
C VAL A 14 -8.97 -2.99 -2.07
N PHE A 15 -7.96 -3.87 -2.09
CA PHE A 15 -8.11 -5.33 -2.16
C PHE A 15 -7.51 -5.94 -0.90
N PHE A 16 -8.36 -6.38 0.00
CA PHE A 16 -7.99 -6.99 1.27
C PHE A 16 -8.20 -8.50 1.25
N GLU A 17 -7.24 -9.25 1.77
CA GLU A 17 -7.37 -10.69 1.98
C GLU A 17 -6.55 -11.16 3.20
N MET A 18 -6.85 -12.35 3.70
CA MET A 18 -6.01 -13.01 4.70
C MET A 18 -5.12 -14.04 3.99
N LYS A 19 -3.80 -13.83 4.03
CA LYS A 19 -2.79 -14.75 3.50
C LYS A 19 -2.07 -15.49 4.63
N ASN A 20 -2.23 -16.80 4.70
CA ASN A 20 -1.60 -17.63 5.73
C ASN A 20 -1.87 -17.13 7.17
N GLY A 21 -3.08 -16.64 7.41
CA GLY A 21 -3.48 -16.11 8.71
C GLY A 21 -2.98 -14.70 9.02
N LEU A 22 -2.35 -14.01 8.08
CA LEU A 22 -1.90 -12.63 8.21
C LEU A 22 -2.67 -11.71 7.24
N PRO A 23 -2.98 -10.48 7.65
CA PRO A 23 -3.62 -9.51 6.77
C PRO A 23 -2.69 -9.08 5.65
N ASP A 24 -3.23 -8.96 4.45
CA ASP A 24 -2.55 -8.49 3.26
C ASP A 24 -3.48 -7.55 2.48
N THR A 25 -3.03 -6.35 2.20
CA THR A 25 -3.83 -5.33 1.51
C THR A 25 -3.05 -4.74 0.34
N TYR A 26 -3.68 -4.76 -0.81
CA TYR A 26 -3.17 -4.13 -2.02
C TYR A 26 -4.07 -2.96 -2.40
N VAL A 27 -3.48 -1.79 -2.66
CA VAL A 27 -4.22 -0.55 -2.96
C VAL A 27 -3.74 0.00 -4.29
N ILE A 28 -4.64 0.06 -5.28
CA ILE A 28 -4.34 0.64 -6.59
C ILE A 28 -4.57 2.15 -6.59
N THR A 29 -3.97 2.85 -7.55
CA THR A 29 -4.18 4.31 -7.70
C THR A 29 -5.56 4.68 -8.26
N GLY A 30 -6.28 3.70 -8.82
CA GLY A 30 -7.63 3.85 -9.40
C GLY A 30 -7.66 3.33 -10.83
N ASP A 31 -7.16 4.07 -11.78
CA ASP A 31 -7.13 3.70 -13.21
C ASP A 31 -5.93 2.80 -13.59
N ILE A 32 -4.87 2.81 -12.78
CA ILE A 32 -3.69 1.97 -12.98
C ILE A 32 -3.67 0.84 -11.94
N ASP A 33 -3.69 -0.39 -12.40
CA ASP A 33 -3.62 -1.58 -11.57
C ASP A 33 -2.17 -1.83 -11.10
N ALA A 34 -1.68 -0.89 -10.33
CA ALA A 34 -0.40 -0.98 -9.61
C ALA A 34 -0.50 -0.18 -8.30
N MET A 35 0.29 -0.57 -7.31
CA MET A 35 0.35 0.07 -6.01
C MET A 35 1.61 0.92 -5.91
N TRP A 36 1.45 2.24 -5.89
CA TRP A 36 2.51 3.17 -5.50
C TRP A 36 2.60 3.26 -3.97
N LEU A 37 3.81 3.28 -3.45
CA LEU A 37 4.05 3.32 -2.00
C LEU A 37 3.50 4.61 -1.37
N ARG A 38 3.79 5.77 -1.96
CA ARG A 38 3.28 7.06 -1.50
C ARG A 38 1.76 7.12 -1.59
N ASP A 39 1.22 6.81 -2.76
CA ASP A 39 -0.20 6.96 -3.07
C ASP A 39 -1.05 6.06 -2.19
N SER A 40 -0.70 4.78 -2.06
CA SER A 40 -1.43 3.84 -1.19
C SER A 40 -1.43 4.28 0.27
N SER A 41 -0.31 4.84 0.75
CA SER A 41 -0.24 5.42 2.09
C SER A 41 -1.15 6.64 2.25
N ALA A 42 -1.14 7.55 1.26
CA ALA A 42 -1.96 8.77 1.29
C ALA A 42 -3.45 8.45 1.22
N GLN A 43 -3.85 7.49 0.36
CA GLN A 43 -5.24 7.07 0.17
C GLN A 43 -5.88 6.52 1.45
N VAL A 44 -5.14 5.76 2.27
CA VAL A 44 -5.69 5.18 3.50
C VAL A 44 -5.47 6.04 4.74
N ASN A 45 -4.62 7.05 4.65
CA ASN A 45 -4.28 7.91 5.79
C ASN A 45 -5.49 8.60 6.47
N PRO A 46 -6.57 9.02 5.77
CA PRO A 46 -7.75 9.60 6.41
C PRO A 46 -8.51 8.64 7.34
N TYR A 47 -8.33 7.33 7.18
CA TYR A 47 -9.08 6.32 7.92
C TYR A 47 -8.37 5.85 9.20
N ILE A 48 -7.10 6.20 9.41
CA ILE A 48 -6.28 5.68 10.52
C ILE A 48 -6.89 6.00 11.89
N ASP A 49 -7.50 7.16 12.04
CA ASP A 49 -8.06 7.60 13.32
C ASP A 49 -9.28 6.76 13.77
N PHE A 50 -9.85 5.98 12.85
CA PHE A 50 -10.94 5.04 13.13
C PHE A 50 -10.45 3.62 13.48
N CYS A 51 -9.21 3.28 13.20
CA CYS A 51 -8.66 1.92 13.40
C CYS A 51 -8.71 1.45 14.85
N ALA A 52 -8.72 2.35 15.83
CA ALA A 52 -8.81 1.97 17.24
C ALA A 52 -10.18 1.40 17.62
N SER A 53 -11.24 1.73 16.89
CA SER A 53 -12.62 1.33 17.15
C SER A 53 -13.24 0.43 16.08
N ASP A 54 -12.52 0.20 14.97
CA ASP A 54 -12.97 -0.60 13.82
C ASP A 54 -11.91 -1.66 13.49
N GLU A 55 -12.15 -2.90 13.95
CA GLU A 55 -11.22 -4.02 13.76
C GLU A 55 -11.01 -4.39 12.29
N PRO A 56 -12.04 -4.52 11.44
CA PRO A 56 -11.86 -4.76 10.00
C PRO A 56 -10.99 -3.70 9.33
N LEU A 57 -11.21 -2.44 9.63
CA LEU A 57 -10.41 -1.32 9.10
C LEU A 57 -8.96 -1.39 9.62
N SER A 58 -8.78 -1.72 10.89
CA SER A 58 -7.45 -1.91 11.49
C SER A 58 -6.67 -3.02 10.81
N LEU A 59 -7.30 -4.17 10.56
CA LEU A 59 -6.68 -5.29 9.84
C LEU A 59 -6.32 -4.91 8.39
N MET A 60 -7.18 -4.15 7.72
CA MET A 60 -6.91 -3.66 6.37
C MET A 60 -5.68 -2.75 6.34
N VAL A 61 -5.55 -1.81 7.27
CA VAL A 61 -4.38 -0.92 7.36
C VAL A 61 -3.11 -1.68 7.75
N GLU A 62 -3.19 -2.63 8.69
CA GLU A 62 -2.08 -3.52 9.03
C GLU A 62 -1.61 -4.31 7.79
N GLY A 63 -2.56 -4.85 7.02
CA GLY A 63 -2.27 -5.56 5.79
C GLY A 63 -1.52 -4.72 4.76
N LEU A 64 -1.88 -3.43 4.64
CA LEU A 64 -1.18 -2.51 3.74
C LEU A 64 0.26 -2.24 4.22
N ILE A 65 0.46 -2.01 5.51
CA ILE A 65 1.80 -1.80 6.08
C ILE A 65 2.69 -3.03 5.83
N ARG A 66 2.16 -4.23 6.02
CA ARG A 66 2.86 -5.49 5.73
C ARG A 66 3.22 -5.62 4.24
N ARG A 67 2.27 -5.32 3.36
CA ARG A 67 2.51 -5.33 1.91
C ARG A 67 3.58 -4.33 1.50
N GLN A 68 3.50 -3.09 1.97
CA GLN A 68 4.51 -2.06 1.70
C GLN A 68 5.89 -2.48 2.20
N THR A 69 5.98 -3.10 3.38
CA THR A 69 7.23 -3.64 3.90
C THR A 69 7.83 -4.70 2.97
N GLN A 70 7.01 -5.62 2.46
CA GLN A 70 7.46 -6.64 1.50
C GLN A 70 7.95 -6.01 0.19
N CYS A 71 7.25 -4.99 -0.30
CA CYS A 71 7.64 -4.23 -1.49
C CYS A 71 9.00 -3.54 -1.31
N ILE A 72 9.20 -2.87 -0.18
CA ILE A 72 10.47 -2.19 0.15
C ILE A 72 11.62 -3.20 0.29
N LEU A 73 11.37 -4.37 0.92
CA LEU A 73 12.37 -5.43 1.03
C LEU A 73 12.70 -6.08 -0.32
N LEU A 74 11.73 -6.12 -1.25
CA LEU A 74 11.95 -6.58 -2.62
C LEU A 74 12.87 -5.62 -3.38
N ASP A 75 12.53 -4.34 -3.40
CA ASP A 75 13.35 -3.30 -4.07
C ASP A 75 13.10 -1.92 -3.44
N PRO A 76 14.02 -1.41 -2.59
CA PRO A 76 13.87 -0.11 -1.95
C PRO A 76 14.04 1.08 -2.92
N TYR A 77 14.47 0.83 -4.16
CA TYR A 77 14.61 1.86 -5.20
C TYR A 77 13.41 1.92 -6.16
N ALA A 78 12.44 1.02 -5.97
CA ALA A 78 11.20 1.03 -6.74
C ALA A 78 10.11 1.82 -5.99
N ASN A 79 9.25 2.49 -6.74
CA ASN A 79 8.16 3.30 -6.21
C ASN A 79 6.78 2.67 -6.41
N ALA A 80 6.62 1.72 -7.36
CA ALA A 80 5.36 1.06 -7.64
C ALA A 80 5.51 -0.46 -7.90
N PHE A 81 4.51 -1.22 -7.44
CA PHE A 81 4.54 -2.68 -7.44
C PHE A 81 3.22 -3.28 -7.93
N TYR A 82 3.29 -4.48 -8.51
CA TYR A 82 2.13 -5.29 -8.87
C TYR A 82 1.74 -6.26 -7.77
N ASN A 83 0.45 -6.60 -7.71
CA ASN A 83 -0.03 -7.70 -6.89
C ASN A 83 0.42 -9.06 -7.49
N ASN A 84 0.38 -9.18 -8.82
CA ASN A 84 0.83 -10.37 -9.53
C ASN A 84 2.26 -10.19 -10.05
N THR A 85 3.21 -10.94 -9.48
CA THR A 85 4.64 -10.88 -9.84
C THR A 85 4.95 -11.37 -11.26
N ASN A 86 4.02 -12.07 -11.93
CA ASN A 86 4.18 -12.49 -13.31
C ASN A 86 3.80 -11.39 -14.32
N ARG A 87 3.25 -10.27 -13.85
CA ARG A 87 2.86 -9.17 -14.71
C ARG A 87 4.09 -8.44 -15.25
N ILE A 88 4.07 -8.18 -16.55
CA ILE A 88 5.17 -7.48 -17.23
C ILE A 88 4.92 -5.97 -17.15
N SER A 89 5.89 -5.24 -16.64
CA SER A 89 5.85 -3.78 -16.60
C SER A 89 5.97 -3.17 -18.01
N PRO A 90 5.22 -2.10 -18.33
CA PRO A 90 5.45 -1.31 -19.53
C PRO A 90 6.82 -0.61 -19.53
N TRP A 91 7.43 -0.44 -18.34
CA TRP A 91 8.73 0.20 -18.13
C TRP A 91 9.92 -0.79 -18.12
N ARG A 92 9.67 -2.05 -18.50
CA ARG A 92 10.72 -3.10 -18.50
C ARG A 92 11.94 -2.81 -19.38
N THR A 93 11.81 -1.84 -20.31
CA THR A 93 12.89 -1.39 -21.18
C THR A 93 13.74 -0.27 -20.59
N ASP A 94 13.35 0.25 -19.42
CA ASP A 94 14.17 1.23 -18.71
C ASP A 94 15.52 0.61 -18.32
N LEU A 95 16.58 1.40 -18.38
CA LEU A 95 17.95 0.97 -18.03
C LEU A 95 18.09 0.86 -16.50
N THR A 96 17.31 -0.02 -15.91
CA THR A 96 17.31 -0.29 -14.47
C THR A 96 17.29 -1.80 -14.22
N ASP A 97 17.74 -2.23 -13.03
CA ASP A 97 17.64 -3.63 -12.58
C ASP A 97 16.24 -3.91 -12.03
N MET A 98 15.24 -3.95 -12.91
CA MET A 98 13.84 -4.13 -12.53
C MET A 98 13.54 -5.59 -12.19
N LYS A 99 13.11 -5.84 -10.95
CA LYS A 99 12.76 -7.17 -10.46
C LYS A 99 11.32 -7.57 -10.84
N PRO A 100 11.01 -8.88 -10.91
CA PRO A 100 9.63 -9.35 -11.04
C PRO A 100 8.75 -8.81 -9.91
N GLY A 101 7.53 -8.35 -10.25
CA GLY A 101 6.62 -7.73 -9.28
C GLY A 101 6.78 -6.20 -9.16
N VAL A 102 7.85 -5.63 -9.72
CA VAL A 102 8.00 -4.17 -9.81
C VAL A 102 7.23 -3.65 -11.02
N HIS A 103 6.40 -2.62 -10.82
CA HIS A 103 5.74 -1.89 -11.90
C HIS A 103 6.62 -0.75 -12.42
N GLU A 104 7.15 0.07 -11.51
CA GLU A 104 8.00 1.22 -11.84
C GLU A 104 9.18 1.29 -10.86
N ARG A 105 10.40 1.42 -11.40
CA ARG A 105 11.62 1.52 -10.60
C ARG A 105 12.22 2.92 -10.72
N LYS A 106 11.56 3.85 -10.04
CA LYS A 106 12.05 5.23 -9.89
C LYS A 106 12.30 5.50 -8.42
N TRP A 107 13.47 6.02 -8.11
CA TRP A 107 13.81 6.43 -6.76
C TRP A 107 13.02 7.69 -6.37
N GLU A 108 12.19 7.55 -5.35
CA GLU A 108 11.44 8.63 -4.72
C GLU A 108 11.59 8.51 -3.20
N LEU A 109 12.34 9.44 -2.60
CA LEU A 109 12.57 9.42 -1.14
C LEU A 109 11.26 9.50 -0.35
N ASP A 110 10.30 10.27 -0.83
CA ASP A 110 8.99 10.43 -0.19
C ASP A 110 8.17 9.14 -0.18
N SER A 111 8.30 8.26 -1.18
CA SER A 111 7.65 6.95 -1.21
C SER A 111 7.96 6.14 0.05
N LEU A 112 9.22 6.05 0.46
CA LEU A 112 9.65 5.38 1.69
C LEU A 112 9.17 6.12 2.95
N CYS A 113 9.26 7.45 2.95
CA CYS A 113 8.83 8.28 4.08
C CYS A 113 7.32 8.13 4.36
N PHE A 114 6.49 8.03 3.31
CA PHE A 114 5.05 7.84 3.47
C PHE A 114 4.69 6.49 4.10
N CYS A 115 5.39 5.41 3.75
CA CYS A 115 5.20 4.11 4.38
C CYS A 115 5.55 4.14 5.87
N ILE A 116 6.68 4.75 6.23
CA ILE A 116 7.10 4.93 7.63
C ILE A 116 6.08 5.78 8.41
N ARG A 117 5.62 6.86 7.79
CA ARG A 117 4.61 7.75 8.38
C ARG A 117 3.28 7.01 8.62
N LEU A 118 2.83 6.19 7.66
CA LEU A 118 1.62 5.39 7.80
C LEU A 118 1.74 4.42 8.98
N ALA A 119 2.82 3.64 9.04
CA ALA A 119 3.08 2.69 10.12
C ALA A 119 3.17 3.38 11.49
N TYR A 120 3.84 4.53 11.57
CA TYR A 120 3.93 5.32 12.79
C TYR A 120 2.55 5.82 13.27
N ARG A 121 1.74 6.38 12.36
CA ARG A 121 0.39 6.85 12.69
C ARG A 121 -0.52 5.71 13.15
N TYR A 122 -0.48 4.58 12.45
CA TYR A 122 -1.23 3.38 12.81
C TYR A 122 -0.85 2.89 14.21
N TRP A 123 0.45 2.76 14.49
CA TRP A 123 0.91 2.42 15.84
C TRP A 123 0.43 3.41 16.90
N LYS A 124 0.49 4.71 16.62
CA LYS A 124 0.02 5.73 17.57
C LYS A 124 -1.48 5.64 17.84
N ALA A 125 -2.28 5.33 16.83
CA ALA A 125 -3.73 5.22 16.95
C ALA A 125 -4.17 3.94 17.67
N THR A 126 -3.50 2.80 17.40
CA THR A 126 -3.95 1.47 17.84
C THR A 126 -3.10 0.88 18.98
N GLY A 127 -1.87 1.34 19.19
CA GLY A 127 -0.89 0.70 20.05
C GLY A 127 -0.30 -0.60 19.48
N ASN A 128 -0.71 -1.05 18.31
CA ASN A 128 -0.23 -2.28 17.68
C ASN A 128 1.23 -2.12 17.24
N LYS A 129 2.09 -3.06 17.66
CA LYS A 129 3.54 -3.10 17.35
C LYS A 129 3.95 -4.31 16.51
N LYS A 130 2.97 -5.06 16.01
CA LYS A 130 3.23 -6.30 15.26
C LYS A 130 3.59 -6.03 13.82
#